data_14643fba6f660f03835e5ef97da39e60
#
_entry.id   14643fba6f660f03835e5ef97da39e60
#
_cell.length_a   1.000
_cell.length_b   1.000
_cell.length_c   1.000
_cell.angle_alpha   90.00
_cell.angle_beta   90.00
_cell.angle_gamma   90.00
#
_symmetry.space_group_name_H-M   'P 1'
#
loop_
_entity.id
_entity.type
_entity.pdbx_description
1 polymer ?
#
loop_
_entity_poly.entity_id
_entity_poly.type
_entity_poly.pdbx_seq_one_letter_code
_entity_poly.pdbx_strand_id
1 'polypeptide(L)'
;MEISGRKALVLGGTSGIGLATASQLAGDGASVVAASRDPGKALDGLTSGIELHACDVLDRDALSGLFSDQAPFDILVCAATGGARAAGPFLEMELDAYQGSFAKLWGYTNSVRLGVQHMTEKGVIVLISGAPARKTKPGQVALSSVGGAVEAFCRALAPELAPRRINVVSPGIIDTPMFGSLGEERTNKLEGATAGHPIPRAGTADEVAQGVLFTICNDLFRQI
;
A
#
# COMPACT_ATOMS: atom_id res chain seq x y z
N MET A 1 6.64 -9.95 -15.23
CA MET A 1 5.23 -10.02 -15.72
C MET A 1 4.96 -8.84 -16.63
N GLU A 2 4.29 -9.03 -17.73
CA GLU A 2 3.74 -7.94 -18.56
C GLU A 2 2.41 -7.47 -17.96
N ILE A 3 2.17 -6.16 -17.89
CA ILE A 3 0.97 -5.58 -17.23
C ILE A 3 -0.24 -5.58 -18.14
N SER A 4 -0.03 -5.33 -19.44
CA SER A 4 -1.12 -5.25 -20.41
C SER A 4 -2.00 -6.51 -20.41
N GLY A 5 -3.32 -6.31 -20.34
CA GLY A 5 -4.33 -7.39 -20.28
C GLY A 5 -4.40 -8.11 -18.92
N ARG A 6 -3.68 -7.68 -17.89
CA ARG A 6 -3.77 -8.24 -16.55
C ARG A 6 -4.89 -7.60 -15.74
N LYS A 7 -5.41 -8.34 -14.77
CA LYS A 7 -6.35 -7.83 -13.78
C LYS A 7 -5.65 -7.53 -12.48
N ALA A 8 -5.81 -6.29 -12.00
CA ALA A 8 -5.18 -5.79 -10.79
C ALA A 8 -6.20 -5.31 -9.77
N LEU A 9 -6.04 -5.71 -8.51
CA LEU A 9 -6.79 -5.19 -7.37
C LEU A 9 -5.85 -4.34 -6.52
N VAL A 10 -6.26 -3.08 -6.27
CA VAL A 10 -5.49 -2.13 -5.46
C VAL A 10 -6.31 -1.74 -4.23
N LEU A 11 -5.99 -2.34 -3.08
CA LEU A 11 -6.62 -2.02 -1.80
C LEU A 11 -5.98 -0.76 -1.20
N GLY A 12 -6.79 0.26 -0.95
CA GLY A 12 -6.34 1.63 -0.69
C GLY A 12 -6.07 2.39 -2.00
N GLY A 13 -6.68 1.97 -3.11
CA GLY A 13 -6.44 2.47 -4.48
C GLY A 13 -7.11 3.79 -4.82
N THR A 14 -7.72 4.50 -3.86
CA THR A 14 -8.51 5.72 -4.13
C THR A 14 -7.81 7.01 -3.68
N SER A 15 -6.59 6.92 -3.16
CA SER A 15 -5.81 8.10 -2.76
C SER A 15 -4.30 7.80 -2.70
N GLY A 16 -3.49 8.85 -2.77
CA GLY A 16 -2.05 8.79 -2.58
C GLY A 16 -1.35 7.72 -3.41
N ILE A 17 -0.47 6.93 -2.79
CA ILE A 17 0.32 5.88 -3.47
C ILE A 17 -0.57 4.84 -4.17
N GLY A 18 -1.68 4.44 -3.51
CA GLY A 18 -2.58 3.45 -4.10
C GLY A 18 -3.25 3.96 -5.37
N LEU A 19 -3.74 5.20 -5.38
CA LEU A 19 -4.35 5.81 -6.57
C LEU A 19 -3.33 5.98 -7.69
N ALA A 20 -2.13 6.48 -7.39
CA ALA A 20 -1.07 6.61 -8.39
C ALA A 20 -0.71 5.24 -9.00
N THR A 21 -0.63 4.19 -8.16
CA THR A 21 -0.40 2.82 -8.63
C THR A 21 -1.54 2.31 -9.52
N ALA A 22 -2.79 2.52 -9.11
CA ALA A 22 -3.96 2.13 -9.91
C ALA A 22 -3.97 2.84 -11.27
N SER A 23 -3.66 4.15 -11.28
CA SER A 23 -3.61 4.95 -12.51
C SER A 23 -2.51 4.49 -13.47
N GLN A 24 -1.30 4.21 -12.95
CA GLN A 24 -0.21 3.73 -13.80
C GLN A 24 -0.48 2.31 -14.33
N LEU A 25 -1.04 1.41 -13.51
CA LEU A 25 -1.44 0.07 -13.97
C LEU A 25 -2.50 0.14 -15.07
N ALA A 26 -3.50 1.02 -14.93
CA ALA A 26 -4.51 1.24 -15.97
C ALA A 26 -3.89 1.84 -17.24
N GLY A 27 -2.98 2.80 -17.09
CA GLY A 27 -2.23 3.39 -18.21
C GLY A 27 -1.39 2.38 -18.97
N ASP A 28 -0.87 1.36 -18.30
CA ASP A 28 -0.11 0.25 -18.90
C ASP A 28 -1.03 -0.90 -19.43
N GLY A 29 -2.34 -0.68 -19.44
CA GLY A 29 -3.32 -1.58 -20.06
C GLY A 29 -3.84 -2.69 -19.15
N ALA A 30 -3.70 -2.59 -17.83
CA ALA A 30 -4.39 -3.48 -16.91
C ALA A 30 -5.86 -3.10 -16.72
N SER A 31 -6.71 -4.09 -16.46
CA SER A 31 -8.03 -3.89 -15.87
C SER A 31 -7.88 -3.72 -14.38
N VAL A 32 -8.23 -2.56 -13.83
CA VAL A 32 -7.93 -2.19 -12.44
C VAL A 32 -9.19 -2.03 -11.61
N VAL A 33 -9.21 -2.69 -10.46
CA VAL A 33 -10.20 -2.50 -9.41
C VAL A 33 -9.52 -1.78 -8.23
N ALA A 34 -9.96 -0.57 -7.91
CA ALA A 34 -9.47 0.22 -6.80
C ALA A 34 -10.48 0.20 -5.65
N ALA A 35 -10.09 -0.35 -4.51
CA ALA A 35 -10.96 -0.51 -3.36
C ALA A 35 -10.51 0.35 -2.17
N SER A 36 -11.48 0.97 -1.50
CA SER A 36 -11.30 1.66 -0.22
C SER A 36 -12.62 1.77 0.53
N ARG A 37 -12.58 2.22 1.79
CA ARG A 37 -13.80 2.47 2.59
C ARG A 37 -14.71 3.55 2.01
N ASP A 38 -14.11 4.51 1.32
CA ASP A 38 -14.81 5.64 0.68
C ASP A 38 -14.25 5.84 -0.73
N PRO A 39 -14.77 5.08 -1.71
CA PRO A 39 -14.29 5.18 -3.09
C PRO A 39 -14.64 6.51 -3.77
N GLY A 40 -15.64 7.23 -3.27
CA GLY A 40 -16.03 8.54 -3.80
C GLY A 40 -14.93 9.60 -3.75
N LYS A 41 -13.93 9.43 -2.89
CA LYS A 41 -12.77 10.32 -2.80
C LYS A 41 -11.87 10.33 -4.04
N ALA A 42 -11.98 9.33 -4.90
CA ALA A 42 -11.16 9.22 -6.11
C ALA A 42 -11.80 9.83 -7.36
N LEU A 43 -13.06 10.30 -7.29
CA LEU A 43 -13.83 10.74 -8.47
C LEU A 43 -13.18 11.93 -9.19
N ASP A 44 -12.49 12.82 -8.46
CA ASP A 44 -11.76 13.92 -9.06
C ASP A 44 -10.37 13.45 -9.51
N GLY A 45 -10.21 13.17 -10.81
CA GLY A 45 -8.93 12.77 -11.41
C GLY A 45 -8.73 11.28 -11.63
N LEU A 46 -9.80 10.49 -11.60
CA LEU A 46 -9.72 9.06 -11.89
C LEU A 46 -9.34 8.80 -13.35
N THR A 47 -8.31 7.98 -13.56
CA THR A 47 -7.96 7.48 -14.89
C THR A 47 -9.08 6.58 -15.43
N SER A 48 -9.40 6.70 -16.70
CA SER A 48 -10.39 5.82 -17.37
C SER A 48 -9.96 4.35 -17.26
N GLY A 49 -10.91 3.44 -17.03
CA GLY A 49 -10.64 2.00 -16.92
C GLY A 49 -10.37 1.51 -15.50
N ILE A 50 -10.55 2.37 -14.49
CA ILE A 50 -10.49 1.96 -13.07
C ILE A 50 -11.91 1.80 -12.54
N GLU A 51 -12.22 0.60 -12.06
CA GLU A 51 -13.46 0.29 -11.35
C GLU A 51 -13.30 0.57 -9.85
N LEU A 52 -14.27 1.25 -9.22
CA LEU A 52 -14.23 1.62 -7.81
C LEU A 52 -15.12 0.70 -6.96
N HIS A 53 -14.57 0.20 -5.85
CA HIS A 53 -15.32 -0.61 -4.88
C HIS A 53 -15.20 -0.09 -3.47
N ALA A 54 -16.30 -0.15 -2.71
CA ALA A 54 -16.29 0.07 -1.27
C ALA A 54 -15.84 -1.21 -0.56
N CYS A 55 -14.72 -1.16 0.17
CA CYS A 55 -14.22 -2.29 0.95
C CYS A 55 -13.32 -1.82 2.09
N ASP A 56 -13.59 -2.29 3.30
CA ASP A 56 -12.66 -2.16 4.42
C ASP A 56 -11.79 -3.42 4.50
N VAL A 57 -10.48 -3.26 4.50
CA VAL A 57 -9.52 -4.38 4.61
C VAL A 57 -9.57 -5.11 5.96
N LEU A 58 -10.26 -4.55 6.94
CA LEU A 58 -10.53 -5.19 8.24
C LEU A 58 -11.84 -5.98 8.25
N ASP A 59 -12.72 -5.76 7.29
CA ASP A 59 -13.94 -6.54 7.09
C ASP A 59 -13.64 -7.76 6.20
N ARG A 60 -13.60 -8.92 6.81
CA ARG A 60 -13.24 -10.18 6.13
C ARG A 60 -14.31 -10.65 5.16
N ASP A 61 -15.58 -10.39 5.47
CA ASP A 61 -16.70 -10.81 4.62
C ASP A 61 -16.76 -9.92 3.37
N ALA A 62 -16.58 -8.60 3.52
CA ALA A 62 -16.47 -7.68 2.41
C ALA A 62 -15.26 -8.00 1.50
N LEU A 63 -14.09 -8.32 2.09
CA LEU A 63 -12.92 -8.76 1.32
C LEU A 63 -13.16 -10.07 0.57
N SER A 64 -13.77 -11.06 1.23
CA SER A 64 -14.06 -12.37 0.61
C SER A 64 -15.01 -12.22 -0.58
N GLY A 65 -16.06 -11.40 -0.43
CA GLY A 65 -16.99 -11.06 -1.51
C GLY A 65 -16.24 -10.40 -2.69
N LEU A 66 -15.49 -9.33 -2.41
CA LEU A 66 -14.71 -8.63 -3.43
C LEU A 66 -13.78 -9.57 -4.21
N PHE A 67 -13.02 -10.40 -3.52
CA PHE A 67 -12.09 -11.32 -4.19
C PHE A 67 -12.80 -12.40 -5.00
N SER A 68 -13.93 -12.92 -4.52
CA SER A 68 -14.75 -13.88 -5.27
C SER A 68 -15.30 -13.26 -6.55
N ASP A 69 -15.87 -12.04 -6.47
CA ASP A 69 -16.48 -11.35 -7.61
C ASP A 69 -15.43 -10.95 -8.66
N GLN A 70 -14.21 -10.69 -8.21
CA GLN A 70 -13.12 -10.24 -9.07
C GLN A 70 -12.19 -11.36 -9.54
N ALA A 71 -12.43 -12.60 -9.14
CA ALA A 71 -11.61 -13.75 -9.55
C ALA A 71 -11.76 -14.11 -11.05
N PRO A 72 -10.69 -14.63 -11.71
CA PRO A 72 -9.31 -14.60 -11.24
C PRO A 72 -8.65 -13.25 -11.46
N PHE A 73 -7.61 -12.94 -10.67
CA PHE A 73 -6.79 -11.73 -10.86
C PHE A 73 -5.29 -12.05 -10.73
N ASP A 74 -4.46 -11.18 -11.32
CA ASP A 74 -3.01 -11.39 -11.44
C ASP A 74 -2.21 -10.59 -10.41
N ILE A 75 -2.68 -9.39 -10.06
CA ILE A 75 -1.94 -8.42 -9.27
C ILE A 75 -2.78 -8.01 -8.06
N LEU A 76 -2.17 -8.08 -6.85
CA LEU A 76 -2.76 -7.55 -5.62
C LEU A 76 -1.81 -6.52 -5.01
N VAL A 77 -2.26 -5.27 -4.90
CA VAL A 77 -1.51 -4.20 -4.23
C VAL A 77 -2.20 -3.82 -2.93
N CYS A 78 -1.50 -3.93 -1.81
CA CYS A 78 -2.00 -3.57 -0.49
C CYS A 78 -1.38 -2.23 -0.06
N ALA A 79 -2.10 -1.13 -0.28
CA ALA A 79 -1.74 0.24 0.08
C ALA A 79 -2.62 0.83 1.20
N ALA A 80 -3.66 0.12 1.64
CA ALA A 80 -4.54 0.56 2.71
C ALA A 80 -3.81 0.60 4.06
N THR A 81 -4.05 1.66 4.85
CA THR A 81 -3.45 1.78 6.20
C THR A 81 -4.24 1.07 7.30
N GLY A 82 -5.49 0.70 7.02
CA GLY A 82 -6.39 0.02 7.98
C GLY A 82 -6.96 0.93 9.07
N GLY A 83 -6.16 1.84 9.63
CA GLY A 83 -6.58 2.70 10.74
C GLY A 83 -5.66 3.89 10.97
N ALA A 84 -5.83 4.55 12.11
CA ALA A 84 -4.97 5.62 12.58
C ALA A 84 -3.55 5.09 12.85
N ARG A 85 -2.57 5.99 12.73
CA ARG A 85 -1.16 5.69 13.02
C ARG A 85 -0.71 6.53 14.19
N ALA A 86 -0.32 5.88 15.28
CA ALA A 86 0.27 6.56 16.41
C ALA A 86 1.64 7.15 16.05
N ALA A 87 1.91 8.35 16.52
CA ALA A 87 3.18 9.04 16.39
C ALA A 87 3.41 9.89 17.64
N GLY A 88 4.67 10.16 17.98
CA GLY A 88 5.06 10.92 19.15
C GLY A 88 5.95 10.10 20.11
N PRO A 89 6.41 10.70 21.22
CA PRO A 89 7.24 10.04 22.22
C PRO A 89 6.54 8.77 22.76
N PHE A 90 7.27 7.67 22.84
CA PHE A 90 6.69 6.38 23.24
C PHE A 90 6.09 6.42 24.66
N LEU A 91 6.76 7.09 25.60
CA LEU A 91 6.31 7.16 26.98
C LEU A 91 5.05 8.03 27.19
N GLU A 92 4.68 8.82 26.17
CA GLU A 92 3.48 9.67 26.16
C GLU A 92 2.40 9.11 25.25
N MET A 93 2.70 8.01 24.53
CA MET A 93 1.79 7.43 23.55
C MET A 93 0.71 6.59 24.22
N GLU A 94 -0.54 6.85 23.86
CA GLU A 94 -1.65 6.01 24.27
C GLU A 94 -1.49 4.59 23.74
N LEU A 95 -1.57 3.57 24.59
CA LEU A 95 -1.35 2.18 24.22
C LEU A 95 -2.39 1.68 23.22
N ASP A 96 -3.63 2.14 23.30
CA ASP A 96 -4.68 1.81 22.33
C ASP A 96 -4.38 2.39 20.95
N ALA A 97 -3.80 3.59 20.87
CA ALA A 97 -3.36 4.18 19.62
C ALA A 97 -2.18 3.41 19.02
N TYR A 98 -1.24 2.97 19.88
CA TYR A 98 -0.15 2.10 19.47
C TYR A 98 -0.69 0.78 18.88
N GLN A 99 -1.59 0.10 19.62
CA GLN A 99 -2.24 -1.14 19.18
C GLN A 99 -3.04 -0.93 17.89
N GLY A 100 -3.80 0.16 17.79
CA GLY A 100 -4.59 0.52 16.61
C GLY A 100 -3.73 0.70 15.35
N SER A 101 -2.47 1.09 15.49
CA SER A 101 -1.53 1.21 14.36
C SER A 101 -1.28 -0.14 13.66
N PHE A 102 -1.45 -1.27 14.35
CA PHE A 102 -1.31 -2.61 13.78
C PHE A 102 -2.50 -3.02 12.89
N ALA A 103 -3.57 -2.22 12.82
CA ALA A 103 -4.65 -2.43 11.86
C ALA A 103 -4.16 -2.55 10.43
N LYS A 104 -3.06 -1.88 10.07
CA LYS A 104 -2.40 -2.03 8.78
C LYS A 104 -1.92 -3.47 8.53
N LEU A 105 -1.22 -4.07 9.50
CA LEU A 105 -0.75 -5.45 9.38
C LEU A 105 -1.93 -6.42 9.28
N TRP A 106 -2.97 -6.24 10.10
CA TRP A 106 -4.17 -7.07 10.05
C TRP A 106 -4.89 -6.94 8.71
N GLY A 107 -5.02 -5.73 8.16
CA GLY A 107 -5.59 -5.52 6.83
C GLY A 107 -4.80 -6.26 5.75
N TYR A 108 -3.47 -6.23 5.80
CA TYR A 108 -2.63 -6.95 4.84
C TYR A 108 -2.71 -8.47 5.03
N THR A 109 -2.75 -8.94 6.27
CA THR A 109 -2.93 -10.37 6.58
C THR A 109 -4.26 -10.88 6.02
N ASN A 110 -5.36 -10.16 6.26
CA ASN A 110 -6.67 -10.49 5.70
C ASN A 110 -6.63 -10.52 4.17
N SER A 111 -6.06 -9.45 3.56
CA SER A 111 -6.02 -9.29 2.11
C SER A 111 -5.25 -10.43 1.42
N VAL A 112 -4.07 -10.76 1.94
CA VAL A 112 -3.27 -11.84 1.37
C VAL A 112 -3.92 -13.19 1.62
N ARG A 113 -4.34 -13.47 2.87
CA ARG A 113 -4.91 -14.77 3.25
C ARG A 113 -6.19 -15.11 2.50
N LEU A 114 -7.06 -14.12 2.29
CA LEU A 114 -8.34 -14.31 1.60
C LEU A 114 -8.21 -14.17 0.09
N GLY A 115 -7.29 -13.33 -0.39
CA GLY A 115 -7.13 -13.05 -1.81
C GLY A 115 -6.34 -14.09 -2.58
N VAL A 116 -5.31 -14.71 -1.97
CA VAL A 116 -4.36 -15.57 -2.69
C VAL A 116 -5.00 -16.74 -3.42
N GLN A 117 -6.08 -17.31 -2.89
CA GLN A 117 -6.80 -18.43 -3.52
C GLN A 117 -7.54 -18.03 -4.80
N HIS A 118 -7.79 -16.73 -5.00
CA HIS A 118 -8.46 -16.17 -6.17
C HIS A 118 -7.47 -15.61 -7.22
N MET A 119 -6.17 -15.64 -6.91
CA MET A 119 -5.12 -15.19 -7.82
C MET A 119 -4.71 -16.28 -8.80
N THR A 120 -4.27 -15.85 -9.97
CA THR A 120 -3.62 -16.75 -10.93
C THR A 120 -2.35 -17.36 -10.34
N GLU A 121 -1.89 -18.49 -10.88
CA GLU A 121 -0.72 -19.23 -10.37
C GLU A 121 0.56 -18.40 -10.37
N LYS A 122 0.73 -17.50 -11.33
CA LYS A 122 1.90 -16.61 -11.45
C LYS A 122 1.63 -15.19 -10.96
N GLY A 123 0.61 -15.01 -10.12
CA GLY A 123 0.23 -13.72 -9.58
C GLY A 123 1.33 -13.07 -8.74
N VAL A 124 1.22 -11.75 -8.56
CA VAL A 124 2.14 -10.96 -7.76
C VAL A 124 1.40 -10.11 -6.73
N ILE A 125 1.93 -10.10 -5.51
CA ILE A 125 1.44 -9.31 -4.38
C ILE A 125 2.47 -8.25 -4.05
N VAL A 126 2.05 -6.99 -3.86
CA VAL A 126 2.92 -5.91 -3.41
C VAL A 126 2.32 -5.24 -2.18
N LEU A 127 3.08 -5.22 -1.09
CA LEU A 127 2.73 -4.58 0.17
C LEU A 127 3.45 -3.24 0.29
N ILE A 128 2.76 -2.20 0.75
CA ILE A 128 3.39 -0.91 1.00
C ILE A 128 3.74 -0.80 2.49
N SER A 129 5.03 -0.81 2.81
CA SER A 129 5.54 -0.57 4.16
C SER A 129 5.89 0.92 4.35
N GLY A 130 7.08 1.22 4.85
CA GLY A 130 7.61 2.57 5.00
C GLY A 130 9.03 2.55 5.57
N ALA A 131 9.84 3.53 5.20
CA ALA A 131 11.24 3.67 5.62
C ALA A 131 11.47 3.57 7.15
N PRO A 132 10.52 3.98 8.05
CA PRO A 132 10.69 3.79 9.49
C PRO A 132 10.88 2.33 9.92
N ALA A 133 10.49 1.35 9.10
CA ALA A 133 10.79 -0.07 9.33
C ALA A 133 12.30 -0.36 9.48
N ARG A 134 13.14 0.43 8.80
CA ARG A 134 14.60 0.21 8.71
C ARG A 134 15.42 1.39 9.25
N LYS A 135 14.90 2.62 9.11
CA LYS A 135 15.56 3.85 9.57
C LYS A 135 14.55 4.70 10.32
N THR A 136 14.54 4.58 11.62
CA THR A 136 13.60 5.25 12.51
C THR A 136 14.18 6.54 13.10
N LYS A 137 13.29 7.43 13.53
CA LYS A 137 13.58 8.64 14.31
C LYS A 137 12.77 8.59 15.63
N PRO A 138 13.12 9.37 16.65
CA PRO A 138 12.26 9.53 17.83
C PRO A 138 10.82 9.85 17.44
N GLY A 139 9.85 9.30 18.15
CA GLY A 139 8.42 9.46 17.85
C GLY A 139 7.85 8.51 16.79
N GLN A 140 8.65 7.60 16.25
CA GLN A 140 8.21 6.68 15.17
C GLN A 140 8.10 5.21 15.60
N VAL A 141 8.03 4.93 16.91
CA VAL A 141 8.01 3.53 17.42
C VAL A 141 6.90 2.70 16.79
N ALA A 142 5.66 3.21 16.77
CA ALA A 142 4.54 2.47 16.17
C ALA A 142 4.73 2.25 14.66
N LEU A 143 5.17 3.27 13.92
CA LEU A 143 5.42 3.17 12.48
C LEU A 143 6.53 2.17 12.17
N SER A 144 7.60 2.18 12.97
CA SER A 144 8.73 1.27 12.84
C SER A 144 8.32 -0.17 13.12
N SER A 145 7.58 -0.39 14.22
CA SER A 145 7.11 -1.73 14.62
C SER A 145 6.18 -2.33 13.57
N VAL A 146 5.19 -1.57 13.11
CA VAL A 146 4.25 -2.03 12.08
C VAL A 146 4.96 -2.27 10.74
N GLY A 147 5.83 -1.34 10.33
CA GLY A 147 6.59 -1.47 9.09
C GLY A 147 7.50 -2.69 9.11
N GLY A 148 8.22 -2.92 10.21
CA GLY A 148 9.05 -4.10 10.41
C GLY A 148 8.25 -5.40 10.39
N ALA A 149 7.05 -5.40 11.00
CA ALA A 149 6.15 -6.54 10.98
C ALA A 149 5.65 -6.86 9.55
N VAL A 150 5.30 -5.84 8.75
CA VAL A 150 4.92 -6.03 7.33
C VAL A 150 6.07 -6.61 6.52
N GLU A 151 7.30 -6.15 6.72
CA GLU A 151 8.48 -6.69 6.02
C GLU A 151 8.78 -8.15 6.44
N ALA A 152 8.64 -8.46 7.74
CA ALA A 152 8.80 -9.83 8.24
C ALA A 152 7.71 -10.76 7.71
N PHE A 153 6.47 -10.30 7.69
CA PHE A 153 5.33 -11.02 7.11
C PHE A 153 5.57 -11.36 5.63
N CYS A 154 6.03 -10.39 4.83
CA CYS A 154 6.38 -10.61 3.43
C CYS A 154 7.46 -11.70 3.27
N ARG A 155 8.56 -11.60 4.04
CA ARG A 155 9.66 -12.58 3.99
C ARG A 155 9.22 -13.98 4.38
N ALA A 156 8.37 -14.10 5.39
CA ALA A 156 7.88 -15.39 5.87
C ALA A 156 6.95 -16.07 4.87
N LEU A 157 6.08 -15.29 4.20
CA LEU A 157 5.10 -15.82 3.26
C LEU A 157 5.69 -16.18 1.89
N ALA A 158 6.76 -15.55 1.47
CA ALA A 158 7.27 -15.72 0.12
C ALA A 158 7.55 -17.19 -0.27
N PRO A 159 8.17 -18.04 0.56
CA PRO A 159 8.34 -19.45 0.25
C PRO A 159 7.03 -20.24 0.25
N GLU A 160 6.03 -19.84 1.05
CA GLU A 160 4.73 -20.53 1.13
C GLU A 160 3.84 -20.22 -0.07
N LEU A 161 3.99 -19.05 -0.69
CA LEU A 161 3.15 -18.61 -1.80
C LEU A 161 3.71 -19.00 -3.17
N ALA A 162 4.94 -19.50 -3.26
CA ALA A 162 5.54 -19.87 -4.54
C ALA A 162 4.63 -20.82 -5.35
N PRO A 163 4.47 -20.64 -6.67
CA PRO A 163 5.24 -19.75 -7.54
C PRO A 163 4.77 -18.28 -7.57
N ARG A 164 3.69 -17.91 -6.86
CA ARG A 164 3.30 -16.51 -6.71
C ARG A 164 4.39 -15.72 -6.01
N ARG A 165 4.53 -14.47 -6.38
CA ARG A 165 5.53 -13.58 -5.77
C ARG A 165 4.87 -12.63 -4.79
N ILE A 166 5.54 -12.36 -3.68
CA ILE A 166 5.15 -11.31 -2.75
C ILE A 166 6.36 -10.42 -2.48
N ASN A 167 6.18 -9.11 -2.57
CA ASN A 167 7.22 -8.11 -2.35
C ASN A 167 6.70 -6.98 -1.46
N VAL A 168 7.64 -6.21 -0.90
CA VAL A 168 7.32 -5.01 -0.13
C VAL A 168 8.06 -3.82 -0.71
N VAL A 169 7.35 -2.69 -0.85
CA VAL A 169 7.93 -1.38 -1.18
C VAL A 169 7.86 -0.52 0.07
N SER A 170 9.01 0.01 0.51
CA SER A 170 9.15 0.79 1.75
C SER A 170 9.56 2.23 1.42
N PRO A 171 8.60 3.11 1.06
CA PRO A 171 8.89 4.49 0.69
C PRO A 171 9.32 5.34 1.89
N GLY A 172 10.03 6.42 1.60
CA GLY A 172 10.35 7.47 2.55
C GLY A 172 9.17 8.41 2.84
N ILE A 173 9.46 9.69 2.91
CA ILE A 173 8.44 10.75 3.04
C ILE A 173 7.88 11.03 1.65
N ILE A 174 6.59 10.80 1.48
CA ILE A 174 5.89 10.92 0.20
C ILE A 174 4.77 11.94 0.34
N ASP A 175 4.72 12.89 -0.58
CA ASP A 175 3.67 13.89 -0.65
C ASP A 175 2.33 13.24 -1.03
N THR A 176 1.48 13.04 -0.03
CA THR A 176 0.17 12.39 -0.15
C THR A 176 -0.84 13.07 0.79
N PRO A 177 -2.15 12.88 0.61
CA PRO A 177 -3.18 13.42 1.51
C PRO A 177 -3.00 13.05 2.99
N MET A 178 -2.13 12.11 3.30
CA MET A 178 -1.77 11.71 4.67
C MET A 178 -1.10 12.85 5.46
N PHE A 179 -0.47 13.81 4.78
CA PHE A 179 0.14 15.00 5.39
C PHE A 179 -0.82 16.18 5.53
N GLY A 180 -2.10 16.00 5.22
CA GLY A 180 -3.15 17.00 5.28
C GLY A 180 -3.61 17.47 3.89
N SER A 181 -4.50 18.46 3.86
CA SER A 181 -4.98 19.06 2.63
C SER A 181 -3.85 19.81 1.91
N LEU A 182 -3.98 19.99 0.60
CA LEU A 182 -3.05 20.82 -0.17
C LEU A 182 -3.01 22.25 0.39
N GLY A 183 -1.82 22.84 0.43
CA GLY A 183 -1.61 24.19 0.91
C GLY A 183 -0.29 24.36 1.65
N GLU A 184 -0.04 25.56 2.13
CA GLU A 184 1.22 25.98 2.75
C GLU A 184 1.58 25.12 3.99
N GLU A 185 0.60 24.78 4.82
CA GLU A 185 0.83 23.95 6.00
C GLU A 185 1.42 22.56 5.65
N ARG A 186 0.87 21.92 4.61
CA ARG A 186 1.38 20.63 4.12
C ARG A 186 2.78 20.79 3.53
N THR A 187 3.01 21.84 2.74
CA THR A 187 4.32 22.13 2.15
C THR A 187 5.36 22.30 3.23
N ASN A 188 5.11 23.15 4.24
CA ASN A 188 6.02 23.39 5.35
C ASN A 188 6.33 22.10 6.16
N LYS A 189 5.31 21.24 6.39
CA LYS A 189 5.50 19.95 7.05
C LYS A 189 6.44 19.03 6.26
N LEU A 190 6.27 18.96 4.95
CA LEU A 190 7.09 18.11 4.07
C LEU A 190 8.51 18.63 3.96
N GLU A 191 8.71 19.93 3.79
CA GLU A 191 10.02 20.59 3.76
C GLU A 191 10.76 20.38 5.08
N GLY A 192 10.13 20.64 6.22
CA GLY A 192 10.72 20.42 7.53
C GLY A 192 11.10 18.96 7.77
N ALA A 193 10.26 18.01 7.32
CA ALA A 193 10.53 16.58 7.48
C ALA A 193 11.68 16.08 6.61
N THR A 194 11.97 16.74 5.48
CA THR A 194 12.99 16.34 4.49
C THR A 194 14.25 17.18 4.48
N ALA A 195 14.30 18.29 5.22
CA ALA A 195 15.41 19.25 5.23
C ALA A 195 16.80 18.60 5.49
N GLY A 196 16.85 17.53 6.29
CA GLY A 196 18.09 16.78 6.57
C GLY A 196 18.37 15.60 5.61
N HIS A 197 17.62 15.46 4.53
CA HIS A 197 17.85 14.39 3.57
C HIS A 197 18.91 14.82 2.52
N PRO A 198 19.69 13.88 1.96
CA PRO A 198 20.61 14.20 0.86
C PRO A 198 19.92 14.84 -0.34
N ILE A 199 18.69 14.44 -0.63
CA ILE A 199 17.77 15.11 -1.56
C ILE A 199 16.65 15.70 -0.70
N PRO A 200 16.65 17.03 -0.43
CA PRO A 200 15.76 17.64 0.57
C PRO A 200 14.36 17.93 0.01
N ARG A 201 13.69 16.88 -0.47
CA ARG A 201 12.28 16.94 -0.90
C ARG A 201 11.54 15.67 -0.50
N ALA A 202 10.23 15.76 -0.40
CA ALA A 202 9.38 14.59 -0.40
C ALA A 202 9.38 13.93 -1.78
N GLY A 203 9.22 12.60 -1.82
CA GLY A 203 8.89 11.90 -3.05
C GLY A 203 7.43 12.13 -3.43
N THR A 204 7.08 11.80 -4.66
CA THR A 204 5.69 11.81 -5.14
C THR A 204 5.06 10.43 -5.03
N ALA A 205 3.72 10.37 -5.05
CA ALA A 205 3.01 9.11 -5.13
C ALA A 205 3.35 8.34 -6.41
N ASP A 206 3.57 9.04 -7.52
CA ASP A 206 3.94 8.46 -8.81
C ASP A 206 5.33 7.82 -8.79
N GLU A 207 6.31 8.45 -8.12
CA GLU A 207 7.65 7.84 -7.95
C GLU A 207 7.57 6.51 -7.18
N VAL A 208 6.68 6.41 -6.20
CA VAL A 208 6.47 5.14 -5.48
C VAL A 208 5.73 4.13 -6.34
N ALA A 209 4.73 4.56 -7.11
CA ALA A 209 4.00 3.71 -8.04
C ALA A 209 4.93 3.08 -9.08
N GLN A 210 5.90 3.83 -9.63
CA GLN A 210 6.95 3.27 -10.50
C GLN A 210 7.73 2.14 -9.82
N GLY A 211 8.08 2.30 -8.54
CA GLY A 211 8.71 1.25 -7.75
C GLY A 211 7.82 0.01 -7.57
N VAL A 212 6.51 0.20 -7.38
CA VAL A 212 5.54 -0.90 -7.32
C VAL A 212 5.48 -1.63 -8.66
N LEU A 213 5.32 -0.91 -9.78
CA LEU A 213 5.28 -1.49 -11.11
C LEU A 213 6.59 -2.23 -11.45
N PHE A 214 7.73 -1.68 -11.04
CA PHE A 214 9.02 -2.37 -11.19
C PHE A 214 9.03 -3.74 -10.51
N THR A 215 8.52 -3.86 -9.28
CA THR A 215 8.44 -5.15 -8.57
C THR A 215 7.43 -6.11 -9.21
N ILE A 216 6.38 -5.58 -9.85
CA ILE A 216 5.40 -6.37 -10.60
C ILE A 216 6.02 -6.94 -11.87
N CYS A 217 6.69 -6.09 -12.67
CA CYS A 217 7.23 -6.46 -13.96
C CYS A 217 8.47 -7.35 -13.86
N ASN A 218 9.28 -7.20 -12.81
CA ASN A 218 10.56 -7.90 -12.70
C ASN A 218 10.43 -9.22 -11.94
N ASP A 219 10.49 -10.34 -12.66
CA ASP A 219 10.28 -11.68 -12.11
C ASP A 219 11.44 -12.16 -11.20
N LEU A 220 12.62 -11.52 -11.26
CA LEU A 220 13.75 -11.84 -10.38
C LEU A 220 13.58 -11.25 -8.98
N PHE A 221 12.75 -10.19 -8.83
CA PHE A 221 12.46 -9.63 -7.51
C PHE A 221 11.51 -10.56 -6.74
N ARG A 222 12.12 -11.31 -5.84
CA ARG A 222 11.45 -12.19 -4.88
C ARG A 222 12.00 -11.80 -3.52
N GLN A 223 11.20 -11.18 -2.66
CA GLN A 223 11.55 -10.84 -1.28
C GLN A 223 12.60 -9.69 -1.14
N ILE A 224 12.22 -8.47 -1.40
CA ILE A 224 13.03 -7.33 -0.96
C ILE A 224 12.27 -6.57 0.12
#